data_b0629f0c9e0746516a4bfdd994208125
#
_entry.id   b0629f0c9e0746516a4bfdd994208125
#
_cell.length_a   1.000
_cell.length_b   1.000
_cell.length_c   1.000
_cell.angle_alpha   90.00
_cell.angle_beta   90.00
_cell.angle_gamma   90.00
#
_symmetry.space_group_name_H-M   'P 1'
#
loop_
_entity.id
_entity.type
_entity.pdbx_description
1 polymer ?
#
loop_
_entity_poly.entity_id
_entity_poly.type
_entity_poly.pdbx_seq_one_letter_code
_entity_poly.pdbx_strand_id
1 'polypeptide(L)'
;MKTKLTSLALASLLMSSGATYAEWSANVGVTNNYLWRGLTQSINEPAIQGGIDYASDSGFYLGTWASNVSYDSDDAYSYEHDMYFGYAWEAGGVSYDLSYLYFNYDENAGYDFGEVTAAIGYGNFSASISLLTNAEPDEGPGEDFGFAKASYTSLDYAIPLDSGAEIGLHAGFHEGDFMYSFNGATDDYWDYNISIAKDGFFAMVSMTTLGDDDDDGIEDYASMSARDNDEVKFVVGWSTDFEL
;
A
#
# COMPACT_ATOMS: atom_id res chain seq x y z
N MET A 1 -27.14 12.04 -7.07
CA MET A 1 -26.66 10.80 -6.44
C MET A 1 -25.15 10.82 -6.64
N LYS A 2 -24.39 11.12 -5.60
CA LYS A 2 -22.92 11.12 -5.66
C LYS A 2 -22.47 9.68 -5.40
N THR A 3 -21.85 9.08 -6.37
CA THR A 3 -21.28 7.73 -6.27
C THR A 3 -20.08 7.81 -5.31
N LYS A 4 -20.14 7.13 -4.18
CA LYS A 4 -18.97 6.95 -3.30
C LYS A 4 -18.03 5.99 -4.03
N LEU A 5 -16.86 6.45 -4.43
CA LEU A 5 -15.80 5.60 -4.93
C LEU A 5 -15.19 4.88 -3.71
N THR A 6 -15.43 3.59 -3.62
CA THR A 6 -14.70 2.71 -2.71
C THR A 6 -13.44 2.23 -3.43
N SER A 7 -12.36 2.98 -3.30
CA SER A 7 -11.08 2.64 -3.93
C SER A 7 -10.34 1.60 -3.11
N LEU A 8 -10.08 0.48 -3.74
CA LEU A 8 -9.34 -0.66 -3.20
C LEU A 8 -7.86 -0.56 -3.57
N ALA A 9 -7.12 0.28 -2.89
CA ALA A 9 -5.67 0.17 -2.81
C ALA A 9 -5.20 0.83 -1.51
N LEU A 10 -4.39 0.18 -0.72
CA LEU A 10 -3.85 0.69 0.55
C LEU A 10 -3.07 2.01 0.39
N ALA A 11 -2.65 2.37 -0.82
CA ALA A 11 -2.00 3.65 -1.14
C ALA A 11 -2.97 4.75 -1.60
N SER A 12 -4.26 4.45 -1.79
CA SER A 12 -5.26 5.41 -2.30
C SER A 12 -6.38 5.71 -1.29
N LEU A 13 -6.13 5.51 -0.02
CA LEU A 13 -7.12 5.65 1.08
C LEU A 13 -7.71 7.05 1.22
N LEU A 14 -7.26 8.04 0.45
CA LEU A 14 -7.53 9.44 0.78
C LEU A 14 -8.29 10.25 -0.29
N MET A 15 -8.75 9.62 -1.36
CA MET A 15 -9.55 10.32 -2.38
C MET A 15 -11.07 10.17 -2.21
N SER A 16 -11.59 9.88 -1.01
CA SER A 16 -13.03 10.03 -0.77
C SER A 16 -13.37 11.51 -0.53
N SER A 17 -13.30 12.31 -1.59
CA SER A 17 -13.78 13.68 -1.57
C SER A 17 -15.26 13.71 -1.30
N GLY A 18 -15.67 14.15 -0.12
CA GLY A 18 -17.08 14.33 0.18
C GLY A 18 -17.42 14.71 1.61
N ALA A 19 -16.48 14.71 2.56
CA ALA A 19 -16.74 15.25 3.89
C ALA A 19 -16.90 16.78 3.79
N THR A 20 -18.09 17.28 4.10
CA THR A 20 -18.38 18.71 4.19
C THR A 20 -18.36 19.20 5.65
N TYR A 21 -17.85 18.35 6.56
CA TYR A 21 -17.69 18.61 7.98
C TYR A 21 -16.51 17.79 8.49
N ALA A 22 -15.84 18.30 9.53
CA ALA A 22 -14.81 17.56 10.26
C ALA A 22 -15.42 16.27 10.82
N GLU A 23 -14.89 15.11 10.42
CA GLU A 23 -15.50 13.81 10.67
C GLU A 23 -14.47 12.79 11.13
N TRP A 24 -14.87 11.96 12.09
CA TRP A 24 -14.16 10.75 12.45
C TRP A 24 -14.81 9.55 11.78
N SER A 25 -13.99 8.67 11.24
CA SER A 25 -14.41 7.38 10.70
C SER A 25 -13.52 6.26 11.20
N ALA A 26 -14.00 5.04 11.10
CA ALA A 26 -13.22 3.84 11.35
C ALA A 26 -13.48 2.85 10.20
N ASN A 27 -12.51 2.01 9.94
CA ASN A 27 -12.63 0.95 8.96
C ASN A 27 -12.22 -0.40 9.55
N VAL A 28 -12.72 -1.49 8.97
CA VAL A 28 -12.30 -2.85 9.25
C VAL A 28 -12.36 -3.66 7.96
N GLY A 29 -11.37 -4.53 7.77
CA GLY A 29 -11.28 -5.40 6.61
C GLY A 29 -10.66 -6.75 6.92
N VAL A 30 -10.88 -7.68 6.02
CA VAL A 30 -10.24 -8.99 6.01
C VAL A 30 -9.82 -9.34 4.59
N THR A 31 -8.67 -9.94 4.44
CA THR A 31 -8.16 -10.43 3.16
C THR A 31 -7.53 -11.80 3.34
N ASN A 32 -7.50 -12.61 2.28
CA ASN A 32 -6.79 -13.90 2.31
C ASN A 32 -5.27 -13.74 2.19
N ASN A 33 -4.80 -12.56 1.77
CA ASN A 33 -3.38 -12.23 1.66
C ASN A 33 -3.24 -10.70 1.67
N TYR A 34 -2.42 -10.16 2.55
CA TYR A 34 -2.10 -8.74 2.56
C TYR A 34 -0.94 -8.48 1.59
N LEU A 35 -1.22 -7.77 0.50
CA LEU A 35 -0.18 -7.32 -0.44
C LEU A 35 0.11 -5.83 -0.26
N TRP A 36 1.40 -5.50 -0.15
CA TRP A 36 1.90 -4.14 -0.22
C TRP A 36 2.86 -4.02 -1.42
N ARG A 37 2.49 -3.20 -2.40
CA ARG A 37 3.27 -3.02 -3.64
C ARG A 37 3.60 -4.36 -4.34
N GLY A 38 2.62 -5.25 -4.43
CA GLY A 38 2.74 -6.57 -5.03
C GLY A 38 3.32 -7.66 -4.12
N LEU A 39 3.96 -7.30 -3.00
CA LEU A 39 4.64 -8.23 -2.10
C LEU A 39 3.75 -8.65 -0.93
N THR A 40 3.73 -9.94 -0.59
CA THR A 40 2.97 -10.41 0.58
C THR A 40 3.57 -9.91 1.87
N GLN A 41 2.71 -9.38 2.74
CA GLN A 41 3.05 -8.95 4.10
C GLN A 41 2.58 -9.96 5.14
N SER A 42 1.90 -11.01 4.73
CA SER A 42 1.31 -12.03 5.61
C SER A 42 1.65 -13.47 5.18
N ILE A 43 2.75 -13.67 4.45
CA ILE A 43 3.20 -14.96 3.89
C ILE A 43 2.07 -15.76 3.23
N ASN A 44 1.26 -15.09 2.40
CA ASN A 44 0.09 -15.63 1.73
C ASN A 44 -1.02 -16.14 2.68
N GLU A 45 -1.00 -15.73 3.95
CA GLU A 45 -1.99 -16.08 4.97
C GLU A 45 -3.02 -14.93 5.17
N PRO A 46 -4.19 -15.22 5.78
CA PRO A 46 -5.20 -14.19 6.00
C PRO A 46 -4.74 -13.05 6.93
N ALA A 47 -5.16 -11.83 6.58
CA ALA A 47 -4.95 -10.66 7.41
C ALA A 47 -6.29 -10.02 7.84
N ILE A 48 -6.30 -9.49 9.08
CA ILE A 48 -7.36 -8.65 9.63
C ILE A 48 -6.77 -7.25 9.77
N GLN A 49 -7.49 -6.27 9.23
CA GLN A 49 -6.99 -4.92 9.05
C GLN A 49 -8.01 -3.91 9.53
N GLY A 50 -7.57 -2.75 9.99
CA GLY A 50 -8.49 -1.69 10.35
C GLY A 50 -7.81 -0.43 10.86
N GLY A 51 -8.56 0.67 10.87
CA GLY A 51 -8.01 1.97 11.22
C GLY A 51 -9.07 2.94 11.74
N ILE A 52 -8.58 4.10 12.17
CA ILE A 52 -9.37 5.25 12.58
C ILE A 52 -8.81 6.49 11.89
N ASP A 53 -9.69 7.26 11.28
CA ASP A 53 -9.37 8.43 10.49
C ASP A 53 -10.08 9.67 11.00
N TYR A 54 -9.43 10.81 10.85
CA TYR A 54 -10.01 12.13 10.98
C TYR A 54 -9.76 12.95 9.73
N ALA A 55 -10.81 13.51 9.16
CA ALA A 55 -10.72 14.46 8.04
C ALA A 55 -11.37 15.79 8.42
N SER A 56 -10.73 16.90 8.05
CA SER A 56 -11.27 18.24 8.27
C SER A 56 -11.76 18.89 6.98
N ASP A 57 -12.68 19.85 7.10
CA ASP A 57 -13.17 20.66 5.96
C ASP A 57 -12.07 21.41 5.22
N SER A 58 -10.93 21.66 5.87
CA SER A 58 -9.80 22.35 5.26
C SER A 58 -9.02 21.49 4.28
N GLY A 59 -9.24 20.16 4.27
CA GLY A 59 -8.45 19.19 3.54
C GLY A 59 -7.36 18.50 4.37
N PHE A 60 -7.11 18.96 5.62
CA PHE A 60 -6.20 18.26 6.52
C PHE A 60 -6.83 16.96 7.02
N TYR A 61 -6.05 15.90 7.08
CA TYR A 61 -6.43 14.62 7.65
C TYR A 61 -5.29 13.99 8.43
N LEU A 62 -5.63 13.08 9.32
CA LEU A 62 -4.71 12.19 10.02
C LEU A 62 -5.43 10.87 10.34
N GLY A 63 -4.65 9.83 10.54
CA GLY A 63 -5.22 8.54 10.91
C GLY A 63 -4.18 7.55 11.39
N THR A 64 -4.68 6.39 11.73
CA THR A 64 -3.89 5.22 12.10
C THR A 64 -4.54 3.98 11.51
N TRP A 65 -3.72 3.01 11.13
CA TRP A 65 -4.17 1.74 10.60
C TRP A 65 -3.30 0.62 11.16
N ALA A 66 -3.83 -0.59 11.20
CA ALA A 66 -3.07 -1.74 11.66
C ALA A 66 -3.50 -3.02 10.94
N SER A 67 -2.55 -3.96 10.83
CA SER A 67 -2.73 -5.30 10.29
C SER A 67 -1.86 -6.29 11.04
N ASN A 68 -2.26 -7.57 11.07
CA ASN A 68 -1.30 -8.61 11.33
C ASN A 68 -0.39 -8.81 10.12
N VAL A 69 0.88 -9.01 10.37
CA VAL A 69 1.92 -9.31 9.36
C VAL A 69 2.76 -10.50 9.79
N SER A 70 3.40 -11.15 8.82
CA SER A 70 4.41 -12.18 9.02
C SER A 70 5.22 -12.31 7.75
N TYR A 71 6.52 -12.49 7.86
CA TYR A 71 7.42 -12.62 6.72
C TYR A 71 8.13 -13.97 6.67
N ASP A 72 8.16 -14.69 7.79
CA ASP A 72 8.63 -16.08 7.92
C ASP A 72 7.99 -16.72 9.17
N SER A 73 8.08 -18.04 9.29
CA SER A 73 7.47 -18.82 10.38
C SER A 73 8.00 -18.51 11.77
N ASP A 74 9.20 -17.97 11.87
CA ASP A 74 9.91 -17.71 13.14
C ASP A 74 10.45 -16.26 13.23
N ASP A 75 9.88 -15.33 12.47
CA ASP A 75 10.29 -13.92 12.46
C ASP A 75 9.83 -13.15 13.72
N ALA A 76 10.33 -11.92 13.85
CA ALA A 76 9.97 -11.03 14.97
C ALA A 76 8.69 -10.23 14.72
N TYR A 77 8.09 -10.36 13.53
CA TYR A 77 6.93 -9.57 13.11
C TYR A 77 5.63 -10.26 13.52
N SER A 78 4.68 -9.50 14.03
CA SER A 78 3.32 -9.95 14.29
C SER A 78 2.27 -8.93 13.89
N TYR A 79 2.62 -7.65 13.88
CA TYR A 79 1.73 -6.56 13.46
C TYR A 79 2.50 -5.46 12.72
N GLU A 80 1.76 -4.71 11.91
CA GLU A 80 2.09 -3.41 11.36
C GLU A 80 1.10 -2.40 11.93
N HIS A 81 1.60 -1.24 12.36
CA HIS A 81 0.80 -0.15 12.88
C HIS A 81 1.26 1.16 12.26
N ASP A 82 0.45 1.69 11.38
CA ASP A 82 0.72 2.90 10.63
C ASP A 82 0.14 4.14 11.30
N MET A 83 0.86 5.23 11.20
CA MET A 83 0.41 6.57 11.58
C MET A 83 0.64 7.51 10.41
N TYR A 84 -0.38 8.25 10.02
CA TYR A 84 -0.28 9.15 8.87
C TYR A 84 -1.02 10.45 9.09
N PHE A 85 -0.57 11.46 8.35
CA PHE A 85 -1.26 12.71 8.19
C PHE A 85 -0.98 13.30 6.81
N GLY A 86 -1.88 14.19 6.35
CA GLY A 86 -1.72 14.79 5.03
C GLY A 86 -2.67 15.94 4.79
N TYR A 87 -2.58 16.44 3.58
CA TYR A 87 -3.42 17.52 3.10
C TYR A 87 -3.87 17.24 1.66
N ALA A 88 -5.18 17.13 1.47
CA ALA A 88 -5.81 16.91 0.17
C ALA A 88 -6.57 18.18 -0.27
N TRP A 89 -6.46 18.52 -1.56
CA TRP A 89 -7.18 19.65 -2.15
C TRP A 89 -7.54 19.39 -3.60
N GLU A 90 -8.45 20.19 -4.12
CA GLU A 90 -8.84 20.16 -5.53
C GLU A 90 -8.63 21.53 -6.18
N ALA A 91 -8.07 21.57 -7.38
CA ALA A 91 -7.93 22.76 -8.17
C ALA A 91 -8.08 22.45 -9.67
N GLY A 92 -9.00 23.16 -10.35
CA GLY A 92 -9.21 23.01 -11.80
C GLY A 92 -9.71 21.63 -12.24
N GLY A 93 -10.37 20.88 -11.35
CA GLY A 93 -10.84 19.52 -11.60
C GLY A 93 -9.74 18.46 -11.46
N VAL A 94 -8.60 18.83 -10.93
CA VAL A 94 -7.49 17.94 -10.57
C VAL A 94 -7.45 17.84 -9.04
N SER A 95 -7.40 16.64 -8.49
CA SER A 95 -7.17 16.38 -7.09
C SER A 95 -5.67 16.26 -6.81
N TYR A 96 -5.27 16.70 -5.65
CA TYR A 96 -3.89 16.67 -5.16
C TYR A 96 -3.88 16.16 -3.73
N ASP A 97 -2.84 15.42 -3.37
CA ASP A 97 -2.55 14.98 -2.01
C ASP A 97 -1.07 15.11 -1.70
N LEU A 98 -0.75 15.48 -0.48
CA LEU A 98 0.60 15.44 0.08
C LEU A 98 0.50 14.87 1.49
N SER A 99 1.16 13.74 1.72
CA SER A 99 1.07 13.01 2.99
C SER A 99 2.41 12.52 3.49
N TYR A 100 2.44 12.21 4.77
CA TYR A 100 3.49 11.47 5.44
C TYR A 100 2.87 10.24 6.10
N LEU A 101 3.50 9.10 5.92
CA LEU A 101 3.15 7.82 6.50
C LEU A 101 4.36 7.25 7.25
N TYR A 102 4.14 6.84 8.49
CA TYR A 102 5.12 6.13 9.31
C TYR A 102 4.64 4.72 9.56
N PHE A 103 5.45 3.76 9.14
CA PHE A 103 5.25 2.33 9.35
C PHE A 103 5.95 1.92 10.62
N ASN A 104 5.23 1.30 11.55
CA ASN A 104 5.75 0.84 12.82
C ASN A 104 5.44 -0.65 13.01
N TYR A 105 6.45 -1.40 13.35
CA TYR A 105 6.40 -2.85 13.57
C TYR A 105 6.69 -3.21 15.02
N ASP A 106 6.78 -4.50 15.34
CA ASP A 106 7.20 -4.99 16.65
C ASP A 106 8.59 -4.46 17.02
N GLU A 107 8.78 -4.04 18.28
CA GLU A 107 10.02 -3.43 18.76
C GLU A 107 11.27 -4.27 18.44
N ASN A 108 11.14 -5.59 18.38
CA ASN A 108 12.25 -6.48 18.06
C ASN A 108 12.50 -6.65 16.55
N ALA A 109 11.62 -6.16 15.71
CA ALA A 109 11.81 -6.22 14.27
C ALA A 109 12.87 -5.23 13.79
N GLY A 110 12.87 -4.01 14.34
CA GLY A 110 13.86 -2.98 14.04
C GLY A 110 13.82 -2.47 12.61
N TYR A 111 12.61 -2.37 12.03
CA TYR A 111 12.39 -1.98 10.64
C TYR A 111 11.34 -0.86 10.47
N ASP A 112 11.20 -0.02 11.47
CA ASP A 112 10.35 1.15 11.34
C ASP A 112 10.88 2.11 10.27
N PHE A 113 9.98 2.67 9.47
CA PHE A 113 10.38 3.65 8.45
C PHE A 113 9.26 4.64 8.14
N GLY A 114 9.58 5.69 7.41
CA GLY A 114 8.63 6.70 7.01
C GLY A 114 8.76 7.08 5.54
N GLU A 115 7.62 7.45 4.93
CA GLU A 115 7.56 7.93 3.57
C GLU A 115 6.77 9.23 3.46
N VAL A 116 7.20 10.10 2.54
CA VAL A 116 6.41 11.23 2.06
C VAL A 116 5.84 10.88 0.69
N THR A 117 4.53 11.08 0.51
CA THR A 117 3.85 10.79 -0.75
C THR A 117 3.24 12.05 -1.34
N ALA A 118 3.41 12.23 -2.66
CA ALA A 118 2.67 13.21 -3.44
C ALA A 118 1.81 12.48 -4.49
N ALA A 119 0.52 12.83 -4.58
CA ALA A 119 -0.39 12.20 -5.52
C ALA A 119 -1.22 13.25 -6.28
N ILE A 120 -1.62 12.88 -7.50
CA ILE A 120 -2.55 13.65 -8.35
C ILE A 120 -3.62 12.73 -8.92
N GLY A 121 -4.82 13.28 -9.16
CA GLY A 121 -5.91 12.57 -9.81
C GLY A 121 -6.67 13.45 -10.79
N TYR A 122 -7.07 12.85 -11.92
CA TYR A 122 -7.93 13.51 -12.91
C TYR A 122 -8.88 12.50 -13.53
N GLY A 123 -10.18 12.73 -13.35
CA GLY A 123 -11.21 11.79 -13.80
C GLY A 123 -11.07 10.44 -13.11
N ASN A 124 -10.81 9.42 -13.87
CA ASN A 124 -10.61 8.04 -13.39
C ASN A 124 -9.13 7.63 -13.26
N PHE A 125 -8.22 8.55 -13.52
CA PHE A 125 -6.78 8.32 -13.49
C PHE A 125 -6.14 8.95 -12.26
N SER A 126 -5.20 8.26 -11.63
CA SER A 126 -4.33 8.80 -10.58
C SER A 126 -2.88 8.36 -10.76
N ALA A 127 -1.99 9.15 -10.20
CA ALA A 127 -0.56 8.87 -10.13
C ALA A 127 -0.01 9.32 -8.79
N SER A 128 0.96 8.60 -8.24
CA SER A 128 1.64 8.97 -7.01
C SER A 128 3.15 8.70 -7.07
N ILE A 129 3.88 9.35 -6.18
CA ILE A 129 5.26 9.04 -5.85
C ILE A 129 5.43 9.09 -4.34
N SER A 130 5.95 8.01 -3.77
CA SER A 130 6.35 7.90 -2.36
C SER A 130 7.86 7.87 -2.28
N LEU A 131 8.44 8.64 -1.36
CA LEU A 131 9.88 8.74 -1.15
C LEU A 131 10.20 8.36 0.28
N LEU A 132 11.14 7.45 0.49
CA LEU A 132 11.69 7.13 1.81
C LEU A 132 12.20 8.40 2.48
N THR A 133 11.83 8.62 3.75
CA THR A 133 12.31 9.78 4.52
C THR A 133 13.30 9.42 5.61
N ASN A 134 13.07 8.30 6.26
CA ASN A 134 13.87 7.74 7.34
C ASN A 134 13.62 6.25 7.45
N ALA A 135 14.61 5.50 7.90
CA ALA A 135 14.53 4.08 8.22
C ALA A 135 15.27 3.82 9.52
N GLU A 136 14.78 2.86 10.32
CA GLU A 136 15.40 2.46 11.57
C GLU A 136 16.62 1.54 11.37
N PRO A 137 16.60 0.56 10.43
CA PRO A 137 17.71 -0.36 10.27
C PRO A 137 19.00 0.35 9.84
N ASP A 138 20.12 -0.17 10.33
CA ASP A 138 21.44 0.27 9.93
C ASP A 138 21.73 -0.13 8.46
N GLU A 139 22.36 0.78 7.72
CA GLU A 139 22.81 0.50 6.35
C GLU A 139 23.90 -0.57 6.30
N GLY A 140 23.74 -1.55 5.43
CA GLY A 140 24.77 -2.52 5.09
C GLY A 140 25.86 -1.95 4.17
N PRO A 141 26.90 -2.70 3.85
CA PRO A 141 27.97 -2.24 2.96
C PRO A 141 27.47 -1.97 1.54
N GLY A 142 27.38 -0.69 1.16
CA GLY A 142 26.96 -0.22 -0.16
C GLY A 142 25.49 0.16 -0.24
N GLU A 143 24.73 0.01 0.82
CA GLU A 143 23.33 0.44 0.92
C GLU A 143 23.23 1.93 1.29
N ASP A 144 22.15 2.59 0.88
CA ASP A 144 21.84 3.99 1.20
C ASP A 144 20.33 4.12 1.50
N PHE A 145 19.98 4.29 2.78
CA PHE A 145 18.61 4.47 3.27
C PHE A 145 18.29 5.95 3.55
N GLY A 146 19.07 6.84 3.00
CA GLY A 146 18.87 8.28 3.14
C GLY A 146 17.59 8.78 2.46
N PHE A 147 17.27 10.06 2.69
CA PHE A 147 16.11 10.70 2.11
C PHE A 147 16.05 10.54 0.58
N ALA A 148 14.90 10.05 0.08
CA ALA A 148 14.62 9.81 -1.34
C ALA A 148 15.58 8.83 -2.04
N LYS A 149 16.25 7.94 -1.28
CA LYS A 149 17.10 6.88 -1.83
C LYS A 149 16.35 5.59 -2.16
N ALA A 150 15.12 5.48 -1.67
CA ALA A 150 14.14 4.52 -2.16
C ALA A 150 12.87 5.27 -2.56
N SER A 151 12.24 4.84 -3.64
CA SER A 151 11.01 5.45 -4.13
C SER A 151 10.03 4.42 -4.68
N TYR A 152 8.74 4.75 -4.61
CA TYR A 152 7.68 4.01 -5.26
C TYR A 152 6.81 4.95 -6.08
N THR A 153 6.68 4.68 -7.37
CA THR A 153 5.81 5.44 -8.28
C THR A 153 4.67 4.58 -8.77
N SER A 154 3.43 5.05 -8.69
CA SER A 154 2.27 4.32 -9.17
C SER A 154 1.44 5.07 -10.19
N LEU A 155 0.73 4.30 -11.02
CA LEU A 155 -0.29 4.73 -11.95
C LEU A 155 -1.51 3.85 -11.77
N ASP A 156 -2.69 4.48 -11.61
CA ASP A 156 -3.94 3.79 -11.38
C ASP A 156 -5.03 4.28 -12.33
N TYR A 157 -5.93 3.38 -12.73
CA TYR A 157 -7.10 3.71 -13.52
C TYR A 157 -8.33 2.95 -13.06
N ALA A 158 -9.38 3.66 -12.70
CA ALA A 158 -10.66 3.12 -12.24
C ALA A 158 -11.70 3.10 -13.37
N ILE A 159 -12.39 1.98 -13.55
CA ILE A 159 -13.45 1.81 -14.55
C ILE A 159 -14.76 1.49 -13.83
N PRO A 160 -15.60 2.51 -13.55
CA PRO A 160 -16.92 2.27 -12.96
C PRO A 160 -17.84 1.55 -13.95
N LEU A 161 -18.56 0.53 -13.47
CA LEU A 161 -19.50 -0.26 -14.25
C LEU A 161 -20.96 0.11 -13.90
N ASP A 162 -21.88 -0.04 -14.87
CA ASP A 162 -23.32 0.19 -14.67
C ASP A 162 -23.92 -0.68 -13.55
N SER A 163 -23.30 -1.81 -13.24
CA SER A 163 -23.68 -2.71 -12.14
C SER A 163 -23.40 -2.16 -10.74
N GLY A 164 -22.68 -1.02 -10.64
CA GLY A 164 -22.14 -0.48 -9.40
C GLY A 164 -20.85 -1.14 -8.95
N ALA A 165 -20.28 -2.06 -9.72
CA ALA A 165 -18.94 -2.56 -9.52
C ALA A 165 -17.92 -1.60 -10.15
N GLU A 166 -16.67 -1.69 -9.71
CA GLU A 166 -15.53 -0.96 -10.29
C GLU A 166 -14.41 -1.93 -10.64
N ILE A 167 -13.79 -1.75 -11.80
CA ILE A 167 -12.56 -2.43 -12.17
C ILE A 167 -11.40 -1.46 -11.92
N GLY A 168 -10.40 -1.90 -11.17
CA GLY A 168 -9.13 -1.19 -10.95
C GLY A 168 -8.02 -1.79 -11.82
N LEU A 169 -7.22 -0.91 -12.40
CA LEU A 169 -5.95 -1.26 -13.07
C LEU A 169 -4.84 -0.51 -12.38
N HIS A 170 -3.76 -1.19 -12.06
CA HIS A 170 -2.62 -0.64 -11.35
C HIS A 170 -1.31 -1.05 -11.98
N ALA A 171 -0.33 -0.13 -11.98
CA ALA A 171 1.07 -0.39 -12.26
C ALA A 171 1.93 0.44 -11.30
N GLY A 172 2.85 -0.20 -10.59
CA GLY A 172 3.78 0.42 -9.68
C GLY A 172 5.23 0.09 -10.04
N PHE A 173 6.14 0.98 -9.72
CA PHE A 173 7.59 0.77 -9.84
C PHE A 173 8.27 1.14 -8.53
N HIS A 174 9.00 0.20 -7.97
CA HIS A 174 9.74 0.33 -6.72
C HIS A 174 11.23 0.25 -6.98
N GLU A 175 11.99 1.18 -6.42
CA GLU A 175 13.45 1.25 -6.55
C GLU A 175 14.13 1.59 -5.23
N GLY A 176 15.39 1.19 -5.07
CA GLY A 176 16.29 1.57 -3.99
C GLY A 176 16.59 0.48 -2.97
N ASP A 177 17.75 0.58 -2.36
CA ASP A 177 18.36 -0.46 -1.49
C ASP A 177 17.50 -0.85 -0.27
N PHE A 178 16.67 0.08 0.25
CA PHE A 178 15.82 -0.19 1.41
C PHE A 178 14.84 -1.35 1.16
N MET A 179 14.33 -1.49 -0.06
CA MET A 179 13.39 -2.57 -0.40
C MET A 179 14.04 -3.95 -0.40
N TYR A 180 15.30 -4.03 -0.80
CA TYR A 180 16.06 -5.25 -0.66
C TYR A 180 16.19 -5.68 0.81
N SER A 181 16.57 -4.75 1.68
CA SER A 181 16.73 -5.00 3.10
C SER A 181 15.40 -5.35 3.79
N PHE A 182 14.31 -4.66 3.45
CA PHE A 182 13.00 -4.82 4.10
C PHE A 182 12.22 -6.04 3.58
N ASN A 183 12.10 -6.21 2.28
CA ASN A 183 11.26 -7.26 1.67
C ASN A 183 12.06 -8.34 0.92
N GLY A 184 13.40 -8.22 0.87
CA GLY A 184 14.25 -9.15 0.13
C GLY A 184 14.05 -9.07 -1.39
N ALA A 185 13.57 -7.93 -1.89
CA ALA A 185 13.53 -7.70 -3.33
C ALA A 185 14.96 -7.47 -3.81
N THR A 186 15.46 -8.31 -4.70
CA THR A 186 16.88 -8.31 -5.15
C THR A 186 17.21 -7.15 -6.06
N ASP A 187 16.20 -6.59 -6.75
CA ASP A 187 16.32 -5.51 -7.70
C ASP A 187 15.11 -4.56 -7.64
N ASP A 188 15.22 -3.45 -8.37
CA ASP A 188 14.08 -2.63 -8.69
C ASP A 188 13.04 -3.45 -9.45
N TYR A 189 11.77 -3.32 -9.07
CA TYR A 189 10.72 -4.14 -9.67
C TYR A 189 9.46 -3.34 -10.01
N TRP A 190 8.70 -3.89 -10.94
CA TRP A 190 7.34 -3.47 -11.22
C TRP A 190 6.35 -4.40 -10.53
N ASP A 191 5.26 -3.82 -10.04
CA ASP A 191 4.07 -4.57 -9.68
C ASP A 191 2.88 -4.12 -10.54
N TYR A 192 2.01 -5.08 -10.82
CA TYR A 192 0.81 -4.87 -11.63
C TYR A 192 -0.36 -5.59 -10.98
N ASN A 193 -1.52 -4.96 -10.98
CA ASN A 193 -2.72 -5.68 -10.62
C ASN A 193 -3.94 -5.25 -11.44
N ILE A 194 -4.91 -6.16 -11.51
CA ILE A 194 -6.27 -5.92 -11.94
C ILE A 194 -7.21 -6.37 -10.83
N SER A 195 -8.16 -5.52 -10.47
CA SER A 195 -9.13 -5.80 -9.43
C SER A 195 -10.56 -5.54 -9.87
N ILE A 196 -11.50 -6.15 -9.18
CA ILE A 196 -12.91 -5.82 -9.25
C ILE A 196 -13.45 -5.68 -7.83
N ALA A 197 -14.20 -4.62 -7.57
CA ALA A 197 -14.77 -4.33 -6.26
C ALA A 197 -16.26 -3.99 -6.34
N LYS A 198 -17.01 -4.41 -5.31
CA LYS A 198 -18.42 -4.04 -5.14
C LYS A 198 -18.90 -4.30 -3.72
N ASP A 199 -19.60 -3.33 -3.13
CA ASP A 199 -20.27 -3.45 -1.82
C ASP A 199 -19.31 -3.94 -0.70
N GLY A 200 -18.07 -3.42 -0.72
CA GLY A 200 -17.00 -3.80 0.20
C GLY A 200 -16.23 -5.07 -0.18
N PHE A 201 -16.77 -5.94 -1.03
CA PHE A 201 -16.03 -7.11 -1.54
C PHE A 201 -15.09 -6.74 -2.66
N PHE A 202 -13.94 -7.40 -2.71
CA PHE A 202 -13.01 -7.29 -3.82
C PHE A 202 -12.38 -8.63 -4.19
N ALA A 203 -11.96 -8.70 -5.45
CA ALA A 203 -11.07 -9.74 -5.96
C ALA A 203 -10.00 -9.10 -6.83
N MET A 204 -8.77 -9.55 -6.71
CA MET A 204 -7.60 -9.00 -7.39
C MET A 204 -6.69 -10.12 -7.89
N VAL A 205 -6.10 -9.90 -9.05
CA VAL A 205 -4.93 -10.65 -9.54
C VAL A 205 -3.76 -9.70 -9.55
N SER A 206 -2.68 -10.05 -8.88
CA SER A 206 -1.46 -9.25 -8.75
C SER A 206 -0.25 -10.07 -9.18
N MET A 207 0.76 -9.39 -9.73
CA MET A 207 2.04 -9.97 -10.11
C MET A 207 3.14 -8.92 -9.97
N THR A 208 4.36 -9.37 -9.77
CA THR A 208 5.57 -8.55 -9.83
C THR A 208 6.45 -8.95 -11.01
N THR A 209 7.50 -8.17 -11.28
CA THR A 209 8.57 -8.56 -12.21
C THR A 209 9.75 -9.22 -11.50
N LEU A 210 9.65 -9.46 -10.21
CA LEU A 210 10.62 -10.30 -9.51
C LEU A 210 10.58 -11.70 -10.13
N GLY A 211 11.70 -12.34 -10.27
CA GLY A 211 11.84 -13.66 -10.90
C GLY A 211 13.00 -14.42 -10.31
N ASP A 212 13.08 -15.70 -10.61
CA ASP A 212 14.26 -16.53 -10.34
C ASP A 212 15.39 -16.13 -11.31
N ASP A 213 15.91 -14.92 -11.16
CA ASP A 213 16.95 -14.42 -12.05
C ASP A 213 18.33 -14.92 -11.63
N ASP A 214 18.56 -16.22 -11.84
CA ASP A 214 19.69 -16.92 -11.31
C ASP A 214 20.67 -17.41 -12.34
N ASP A 215 21.30 -16.50 -13.01
CA ASP A 215 22.58 -16.80 -13.67
C ASP A 215 23.73 -17.04 -12.65
N ASP A 216 23.50 -16.74 -11.36
CA ASP A 216 24.51 -16.86 -10.31
C ASP A 216 24.30 -18.05 -9.34
N GLY A 217 23.16 -18.72 -9.41
CA GLY A 217 22.81 -19.89 -8.60
C GLY A 217 22.51 -19.59 -7.14
N ILE A 218 22.19 -18.35 -6.82
CA ILE A 218 21.67 -17.91 -5.50
C ILE A 218 20.14 -17.79 -5.66
N GLU A 219 19.38 -18.57 -4.88
CA GLU A 219 17.93 -18.41 -4.82
C GLU A 219 17.59 -17.01 -4.31
N ASP A 220 16.84 -16.25 -5.10
CA ASP A 220 16.34 -14.94 -4.69
C ASP A 220 15.49 -15.06 -3.43
N TYR A 221 15.73 -14.16 -2.48
CA TYR A 221 14.96 -14.11 -1.24
C TYR A 221 13.46 -13.90 -1.49
N ALA A 222 13.10 -13.31 -2.64
CA ALA A 222 11.73 -13.12 -3.07
C ALA A 222 11.01 -14.45 -3.40
N SER A 223 11.73 -15.45 -3.92
CA SER A 223 11.23 -16.81 -4.20
C SER A 223 11.33 -17.74 -2.99
N MET A 224 12.00 -17.31 -1.91
CA MET A 224 12.19 -18.17 -0.74
C MET A 224 10.88 -18.47 -0.01
N SER A 225 10.54 -19.74 -0.03
CA SER A 225 9.59 -20.46 0.81
C SER A 225 8.12 -20.00 0.81
N ALA A 226 7.71 -19.18 1.77
CA ALA A 226 6.29 -18.88 2.01
C ALA A 226 5.83 -17.58 1.33
N ARG A 227 6.74 -16.77 0.79
CA ARG A 227 6.39 -15.48 0.17
C ARG A 227 5.98 -15.62 -1.28
N ASP A 228 6.72 -16.38 -2.11
CA ASP A 228 6.49 -16.57 -3.55
C ASP A 228 6.13 -15.25 -4.26
N ASN A 229 6.89 -14.18 -3.99
CA ASN A 229 6.61 -12.82 -4.48
C ASN A 229 6.82 -12.67 -5.99
N ASP A 230 7.48 -13.61 -6.63
CA ASP A 230 7.65 -13.82 -8.07
C ASP A 230 6.43 -14.49 -8.73
N GLU A 231 5.53 -15.09 -7.94
CA GLU A 231 4.36 -15.79 -8.43
C GLU A 231 3.11 -14.89 -8.51
N VAL A 232 2.19 -15.25 -9.40
CA VAL A 232 0.89 -14.57 -9.51
C VAL A 232 0.05 -14.79 -8.27
N LYS A 233 -0.42 -13.71 -7.64
CA LYS A 233 -1.25 -13.73 -6.44
C LYS A 233 -2.73 -13.53 -6.77
N PHE A 234 -3.59 -14.33 -6.14
CA PHE A 234 -5.04 -14.17 -6.17
C PHE A 234 -5.52 -13.71 -4.80
N VAL A 235 -6.04 -12.49 -4.73
CA VAL A 235 -6.47 -11.88 -3.48
C VAL A 235 -7.96 -11.65 -3.50
N VAL A 236 -8.62 -12.00 -2.42
CA VAL A 236 -10.03 -11.70 -2.16
C VAL A 236 -10.17 -11.13 -0.75
N GLY A 237 -11.08 -10.21 -0.57
CA GLY A 237 -11.31 -9.63 0.74
C GLY A 237 -12.63 -8.88 0.82
N TRP A 238 -12.86 -8.32 1.99
CA TRP A 238 -14.00 -7.48 2.28
C TRP A 238 -13.61 -6.41 3.29
N SER A 239 -14.12 -5.21 3.10
CA SER A 239 -13.93 -4.11 4.04
C SER A 239 -15.18 -3.26 4.15
N THR A 240 -15.31 -2.53 5.25
CA THR A 240 -16.39 -1.56 5.47
C THR A 240 -15.92 -0.41 6.34
N ASP A 241 -16.56 0.75 6.13
CA ASP A 241 -16.30 1.97 6.87
C ASP A 241 -17.48 2.29 7.80
N PHE A 242 -17.19 2.96 8.92
CA PHE A 242 -18.14 3.42 9.91
C PHE A 242 -17.93 4.91 10.19
N GLU A 243 -18.98 5.70 10.18
CA GLU A 243 -18.99 7.06 10.73
C GLU A 243 -19.04 6.98 12.27
N LEU A 244 -18.21 7.77 13.00
CA LEU A 244 -18.08 7.76 14.46
C LEU A 244 -18.73 8.99 15.10
#